data_7552b69d26c54f4c920178379d77aa2c
#
_entry.id   7552b69d26c54f4c920178379d77aa2c
#
_cell.length_a   1.000
_cell.length_b   1.000
_cell.length_c   1.000
_cell.angle_alpha   90.00
_cell.angle_beta   90.00
_cell.angle_gamma   90.00
#
_symmetry.space_group_name_H-M   'P 1'
#
loop_
_entity.id
_entity.type
_entity.pdbx_description
1 polymer ?
#
loop_
_entity_poly.entity_id
_entity_poly.type
_entity_poly.pdbx_seq_one_letter_code
_entity_poly.pdbx_strand_id
1 'polypeptide(L)'
;MKKHFLLLVFLLFAAIVEAANPVKQMLERLQEGLSDRFKIEIRSSSDEGDYFELYGGGRKVTVRANNYVSAAFGINWYLKYYCHAHVSFCGDQLPQLPVDLPQVKERHATKLSDNFYMNYCTFSYTTAFWNWKRW
;
A
#
# COMPACT_ATOMS: atom_id res chain seq x y z
N MET A 1 21.85 -30.22 -17.53
CA MET A 1 20.60 -29.74 -18.13
C MET A 1 19.44 -29.67 -17.11
N LYS A 2 19.09 -30.73 -16.38
CA LYS A 2 17.98 -30.75 -15.42
C LYS A 2 18.11 -29.71 -14.26
N LYS A 3 19.33 -29.48 -13.75
CA LYS A 3 19.59 -28.54 -12.64
C LYS A 3 19.35 -27.07 -13.07
N HIS A 4 19.74 -26.70 -14.28
CA HIS A 4 19.54 -25.34 -14.80
C HIS A 4 18.08 -25.08 -15.16
N PHE A 5 17.35 -26.08 -15.62
CA PHE A 5 15.92 -25.99 -15.86
C PHE A 5 15.14 -25.77 -14.56
N LEU A 6 15.48 -26.49 -13.48
CA LEU A 6 14.86 -26.35 -12.17
C LEU A 6 15.11 -24.94 -11.58
N LEU A 7 16.34 -24.42 -11.74
CA LEU A 7 16.70 -23.07 -11.30
C LEU A 7 15.92 -21.99 -12.07
N LEU A 8 15.75 -22.17 -13.38
CA LEU A 8 14.99 -21.25 -14.22
C LEU A 8 13.50 -21.22 -13.82
N VAL A 9 12.91 -22.39 -13.54
CA VAL A 9 11.52 -22.51 -13.07
C VAL A 9 11.36 -21.85 -11.70
N PHE A 10 12.33 -22.01 -10.79
CA PHE A 10 12.29 -21.38 -9.47
C PHE A 10 12.42 -19.86 -9.55
N LEU A 11 13.27 -19.34 -10.43
CA LEU A 11 13.39 -17.89 -10.69
C LEU A 11 12.12 -17.30 -11.31
N LEU A 12 11.47 -18.02 -12.23
CA LEU A 12 10.17 -17.63 -12.79
C LEU A 12 9.08 -17.60 -11.72
N PHE A 13 9.03 -18.56 -10.81
CA PHE A 13 8.08 -18.58 -9.70
C PHE A 13 8.32 -17.42 -8.71
N ALA A 14 9.57 -17.11 -8.40
CA ALA A 14 9.91 -15.98 -7.53
C ALA A 14 9.49 -14.63 -8.14
N ALA A 15 9.68 -14.45 -9.44
CA ALA A 15 9.22 -13.25 -10.16
C ALA A 15 7.70 -13.10 -10.19
N ILE A 16 6.96 -14.22 -10.29
CA ILE A 16 5.48 -14.20 -10.26
C ILE A 16 4.95 -13.81 -8.88
N VAL A 17 5.61 -14.26 -7.79
CA VAL A 17 5.20 -13.91 -6.42
C VAL A 17 5.41 -12.42 -6.14
N GLU A 18 6.50 -11.83 -6.64
CA GLU A 18 6.75 -10.38 -6.46
C GLU A 18 5.78 -9.51 -7.29
N ALA A 19 5.40 -9.98 -8.47
CA ALA A 19 4.41 -9.31 -9.33
C ALA A 19 2.98 -9.33 -8.75
N ALA A 20 2.70 -10.20 -7.79
CA ALA A 20 1.38 -10.38 -7.18
C ALA A 20 1.10 -9.50 -5.95
N ASN A 21 2.01 -8.60 -5.53
CA ASN A 21 1.76 -7.73 -4.38
C ASN A 21 0.71 -6.67 -4.72
N PRO A 22 -0.51 -6.75 -4.13
CA PRO A 22 -1.63 -5.89 -4.52
C PRO A 22 -1.37 -4.42 -4.16
N VAL A 23 -0.58 -4.15 -3.13
CA VAL A 23 -0.24 -2.78 -2.72
C VAL A 23 0.74 -2.16 -3.73
N LYS A 24 1.74 -2.92 -4.21
CA LYS A 24 2.62 -2.45 -5.28
C LYS A 24 1.84 -2.13 -6.55
N GLN A 25 0.92 -3.01 -6.95
CA GLN A 25 0.07 -2.78 -8.12
C GLN A 25 -0.84 -1.55 -7.96
N MET A 26 -1.37 -1.33 -6.76
CA MET A 26 -2.14 -0.14 -6.45
C MET A 26 -1.29 1.13 -6.61
N LEU A 27 -0.06 1.13 -6.08
CA LEU A 27 0.85 2.27 -6.17
C LEU A 27 1.23 2.61 -7.62
N GLU A 28 1.49 1.61 -8.45
CA GLU A 28 1.78 1.81 -9.87
C GLU A 28 0.58 2.38 -10.65
N ARG A 29 -0.65 2.05 -10.24
CA ARG A 29 -1.85 2.67 -10.84
C ARG A 29 -2.04 4.12 -10.42
N LEU A 30 -1.58 4.49 -9.23
CA LEU A 30 -1.63 5.88 -8.76
C LEU A 30 -0.59 6.74 -9.47
N GLN A 31 0.62 6.26 -9.57
CA GLN A 31 1.73 6.95 -10.24
C GLN A 31 2.82 5.94 -10.60
N GLU A 32 3.28 5.97 -11.85
CA GLU A 32 4.38 5.13 -12.33
C GLU A 32 5.64 5.32 -11.46
N GLY A 33 6.24 4.21 -11.05
CA GLY A 33 7.44 4.18 -10.20
C GLY A 33 7.19 4.49 -8.72
N LEU A 34 5.95 4.75 -8.30
CA LEU A 34 5.64 5.03 -6.89
C LEU A 34 5.93 3.81 -6.01
N SER A 35 5.72 2.61 -6.52
CA SER A 35 5.98 1.36 -5.77
C SER A 35 7.44 1.19 -5.38
N ASP A 36 8.37 1.75 -6.16
CA ASP A 36 9.81 1.70 -5.90
C ASP A 36 10.25 2.53 -4.69
N ARG A 37 9.38 3.43 -4.25
CA ARG A 37 9.62 4.30 -3.09
C ARG A 37 9.27 3.63 -1.76
N PHE A 38 8.64 2.44 -1.81
CA PHE A 38 8.18 1.73 -0.62
C PHE A 38 8.67 0.28 -0.59
N LYS A 39 9.21 -0.13 0.56
CA LYS A 39 9.44 -1.53 0.90
C LYS A 39 8.28 -2.02 1.76
N ILE A 40 7.52 -2.99 1.28
CA ILE A 40 6.33 -3.50 1.94
C ILE A 40 6.67 -4.84 2.59
N GLU A 41 6.47 -4.94 3.91
CA GLU A 41 6.67 -6.14 4.71
C GLU A 41 5.37 -6.53 5.40
N ILE A 42 4.77 -7.67 5.01
CA ILE A 42 3.59 -8.19 5.68
C ILE A 42 4.04 -9.21 6.75
N ARG A 43 3.59 -8.98 7.98
CA ARG A 43 3.85 -9.85 9.13
C ARG A 43 2.52 -10.14 9.81
N SER A 44 1.91 -11.26 9.46
CA SER A 44 0.68 -11.70 10.11
C SER A 44 0.90 -11.84 11.62
N SER A 45 0.04 -11.20 12.40
CA SER A 45 -0.06 -11.35 13.85
C SER A 45 -1.49 -11.73 14.17
N SER A 46 -1.68 -12.77 14.98
CA SER A 46 -3.00 -13.24 15.40
C SER A 46 -3.58 -12.47 16.59
N ASP A 47 -2.75 -11.76 17.35
CA ASP A 47 -3.08 -11.28 18.69
C ASP A 47 -3.24 -9.75 18.78
N GLU A 48 -2.89 -9.04 17.71
CA GLU A 48 -3.02 -7.58 17.62
C GLU A 48 -4.06 -7.26 16.54
N GLY A 49 -4.90 -6.27 16.79
CA GLY A 49 -5.76 -5.70 15.76
C GLY A 49 -4.94 -5.17 14.59
N ASP A 50 -5.57 -4.52 13.64
CA ASP A 50 -4.87 -3.96 12.48
C ASP A 50 -3.80 -2.95 12.89
N TYR A 51 -2.60 -3.10 12.31
CA TYR A 51 -1.50 -2.16 12.56
C TYR A 51 -0.66 -1.92 11.31
N PHE A 52 0.03 -0.79 11.31
CA PHE A 52 1.15 -0.51 10.43
C PHE A 52 2.29 0.19 11.17
N GLU A 53 3.48 0.00 10.68
CA GLU A 53 4.71 0.67 11.10
C GLU A 53 5.37 1.33 9.89
N LEU A 54 5.85 2.55 10.09
CA LEU A 54 6.59 3.32 9.11
C LEU A 54 7.98 3.60 9.64
N TYR A 55 9.01 3.32 8.85
CA TYR A 55 10.38 3.68 9.22
C TYR A 55 11.29 3.85 8.02
N GLY A 56 12.30 4.69 8.20
CA GLY A 56 13.28 5.04 7.17
C GLY A 56 12.96 6.36 6.50
N GLY A 57 13.45 6.53 5.29
CA GLY A 57 13.41 7.75 4.49
C GLY A 57 14.46 7.68 3.39
N GLY A 58 14.84 8.82 2.82
CA GLY A 58 15.76 8.86 1.71
C GLY A 58 15.16 8.22 0.46
N ARG A 59 15.80 7.22 -0.11
CA ARG A 59 15.30 6.61 -1.34
C ARG A 59 14.04 5.78 -1.15
N LYS A 60 13.85 5.14 0.02
CA LYS A 60 12.72 4.25 0.31
C LYS A 60 12.29 4.34 1.76
N VAL A 61 10.98 4.26 1.96
CA VAL A 61 10.35 4.06 3.27
C VAL A 61 9.91 2.61 3.40
N THR A 62 10.16 2.01 4.56
CA THR A 62 9.67 0.68 4.86
C THR A 62 8.33 0.77 5.58
N VAL A 63 7.36 0.05 5.04
CA VAL A 63 6.02 -0.10 5.58
C VAL A 63 5.83 -1.55 6.01
N ARG A 64 5.72 -1.77 7.31
CA ARG A 64 5.42 -3.08 7.88
C ARG A 64 3.99 -3.09 8.40
N ALA A 65 3.23 -4.13 8.10
CA ALA A 65 1.83 -4.23 8.52
C ALA A 65 1.41 -5.70 8.70
N ASN A 66 0.29 -5.93 9.37
CA ASN A 66 -0.24 -7.30 9.52
C ASN A 66 -0.99 -7.78 8.27
N ASN A 67 -1.48 -6.88 7.43
CA ASN A 67 -2.16 -7.21 6.18
C ASN A 67 -1.96 -6.12 5.12
N TYR A 68 -2.41 -6.39 3.89
CA TYR A 68 -2.24 -5.46 2.77
C TYR A 68 -3.08 -4.18 2.89
N VAL A 69 -4.23 -4.25 3.55
CA VAL A 69 -5.10 -3.07 3.77
C VAL A 69 -4.41 -2.11 4.71
N SER A 70 -3.89 -2.62 5.84
CA SER A 70 -3.11 -1.83 6.80
C SER A 70 -1.84 -1.25 6.17
N ALA A 71 -1.17 -2.00 5.29
CA ALA A 71 -0.01 -1.49 4.54
C ALA A 71 -0.40 -0.33 3.61
N ALA A 72 -1.48 -0.47 2.85
CA ALA A 72 -1.98 0.60 1.98
C ALA A 72 -2.37 1.85 2.79
N PHE A 73 -3.02 1.65 3.95
CA PHE A 73 -3.36 2.74 4.85
C PHE A 73 -2.12 3.46 5.38
N GLY A 74 -1.08 2.71 5.79
CA GLY A 74 0.19 3.26 6.25
C GLY A 74 0.89 4.09 5.16
N ILE A 75 0.87 3.63 3.91
CA ILE A 75 1.42 4.39 2.79
C ILE A 75 0.64 5.69 2.57
N ASN A 76 -0.71 5.63 2.57
CA ASN A 76 -1.52 6.83 2.44
C ASN A 76 -1.28 7.82 3.59
N TRP A 77 -1.10 7.30 4.82
CA TRP A 77 -0.70 8.09 5.98
C TRP A 77 0.61 8.83 5.73
N TYR A 78 1.64 8.11 5.27
CA TYR A 78 2.94 8.69 4.96
C TYR A 78 2.85 9.75 3.86
N LEU A 79 2.18 9.43 2.76
CA LEU A 79 1.99 10.37 1.64
C LEU A 79 1.30 11.66 2.12
N LYS A 80 0.27 11.52 2.96
CA LYS A 80 -0.51 12.65 3.46
C LYS A 80 0.28 13.53 4.43
N TYR A 81 0.88 12.93 5.44
CA TYR A 81 1.45 13.69 6.56
C TYR A 81 2.93 14.07 6.38
N TYR A 82 3.65 13.35 5.52
CA TYR A 82 5.08 13.60 5.28
C TYR A 82 5.37 14.14 3.88
N CYS A 83 4.56 13.77 2.89
CA CYS A 83 4.78 14.22 1.52
C CYS A 83 3.72 15.23 1.05
N HIS A 84 2.76 15.62 1.91
CA HIS A 84 1.68 16.55 1.58
C HIS A 84 0.88 16.15 0.33
N ALA A 85 0.85 14.86 0.06
CA ALA A 85 0.07 14.27 -1.02
C ALA A 85 -1.34 13.92 -0.54
N HIS A 86 -2.29 13.88 -1.46
CA HIS A 86 -3.67 13.51 -1.15
C HIS A 86 -4.19 12.52 -2.18
N VAL A 87 -4.70 11.41 -1.71
CA VAL A 87 -5.36 10.38 -2.51
C VAL A 87 -6.77 10.19 -1.97
N SER A 88 -7.78 10.43 -2.78
CA SER A 88 -9.17 10.26 -2.37
C SER A 88 -10.10 9.97 -3.54
N PHE A 89 -11.33 9.57 -3.24
CA PHE A 89 -12.35 9.37 -4.25
C PHE A 89 -12.80 10.68 -4.95
N CYS A 90 -12.48 11.83 -4.39
CA CYS A 90 -12.75 13.14 -5.00
C CYS A 90 -11.66 13.58 -5.99
N GLY A 91 -10.53 12.90 -6.00
CA GLY A 91 -9.38 13.19 -6.86
C GLY A 91 -8.07 13.01 -6.12
N ASP A 92 -7.04 12.79 -6.91
CA ASP A 92 -5.70 12.57 -6.40
C ASP A 92 -4.85 13.82 -6.63
N GLN A 93 -4.13 14.23 -5.60
CA GLN A 93 -3.13 15.28 -5.63
C GLN A 93 -1.80 14.66 -5.20
N LEU A 94 -1.11 14.06 -6.16
CA LEU A 94 0.21 13.46 -5.96
C LEU A 94 1.25 14.42 -6.55
N PRO A 95 1.85 15.31 -5.75
CA PRO A 95 2.95 16.13 -6.22
C PRO A 95 4.14 15.22 -6.56
N GLN A 96 5.08 15.75 -7.35
CA GLN A 96 6.34 15.05 -7.54
C GLN A 96 7.00 14.86 -6.18
N LEU A 97 7.15 13.60 -5.76
CA LEU A 97 7.79 13.28 -4.50
C LEU A 97 9.25 13.73 -4.48
N PRO A 98 9.76 14.20 -3.34
CA PRO A 98 11.16 14.59 -3.23
C PRO A 98 12.08 13.39 -3.51
N VAL A 99 13.27 13.65 -4.06
CA VAL A 99 14.28 12.61 -4.30
C VAL A 99 14.59 11.88 -2.99
N ASP A 100 14.81 12.64 -1.92
CA ASP A 100 14.97 12.12 -0.57
C ASP A 100 13.66 12.25 0.20
N LEU A 101 13.03 11.12 0.45
CA LEU A 101 11.79 11.03 1.23
C LEU A 101 12.04 11.43 2.69
N PRO A 102 11.12 12.18 3.32
CA PRO A 102 11.19 12.53 4.74
C PRO A 102 11.39 11.32 5.64
N GLN A 103 12.19 11.49 6.70
CA GLN A 103 12.42 10.45 7.70
C GLN A 103 11.18 10.23 8.55
N VAL A 104 10.87 8.97 8.81
CA VAL A 104 9.73 8.56 9.63
C VAL A 104 10.10 7.40 10.55
N LYS A 105 9.51 7.40 11.74
CA LYS A 105 9.53 6.28 12.67
C LYS A 105 8.26 6.32 13.51
N GLU A 106 7.24 5.60 13.07
CA GLU A 106 5.92 5.58 13.69
C GLU A 106 5.33 4.17 13.69
N ARG A 107 4.45 3.92 14.67
CA ARG A 107 3.58 2.74 14.71
C ARG A 107 2.17 3.18 15.07
N HIS A 108 1.21 2.73 14.29
CA HIS A 108 -0.22 2.93 14.52
C HIS A 108 -0.91 1.58 14.56
N ALA A 109 -1.77 1.39 15.55
CA ALA A 109 -2.55 0.18 15.71
C ALA A 109 -3.97 0.52 16.14
N THR A 110 -4.92 -0.31 15.74
CA THR A 110 -6.31 -0.24 16.18
C THR A 110 -6.67 -1.47 17.00
N LYS A 111 -7.54 -1.32 17.97
CA LYS A 111 -8.13 -2.43 18.71
C LYS A 111 -9.45 -2.91 18.11
N LEU A 112 -9.89 -2.26 17.02
CA LEU A 112 -11.11 -2.64 16.32
C LEU A 112 -10.86 -3.95 15.57
N SER A 113 -11.73 -4.93 15.79
CA SER A 113 -11.69 -6.22 15.08
C SER A 113 -12.21 -6.10 13.65
N ASP A 114 -13.10 -5.14 13.41
CA ASP A 114 -13.78 -4.99 12.14
C ASP A 114 -13.76 -3.52 11.69
N ASN A 115 -13.49 -3.34 10.41
CA ASN A 115 -13.61 -2.06 9.72
C ASN A 115 -14.79 -2.14 8.76
N PHE A 116 -15.83 -1.38 9.03
CA PHE A 116 -17.04 -1.35 8.23
C PHE A 116 -17.25 0.01 7.59
N TYR A 117 -17.47 0.01 6.27
CA TYR A 117 -17.89 1.20 5.54
C TYR A 117 -19.32 1.03 5.07
N MET A 118 -20.22 1.85 5.56
CA MET A 118 -21.61 1.86 5.15
C MET A 118 -21.91 3.07 4.29
N ASN A 119 -22.31 2.81 3.04
CA ASN A 119 -22.78 3.82 2.13
C ASN A 119 -24.31 3.93 2.17
N TYR A 120 -24.83 4.47 3.26
CA TYR A 120 -26.29 4.62 3.41
C TYR A 120 -26.82 5.86 2.67
N CYS A 121 -26.20 7.00 2.87
CA CYS A 121 -26.52 8.24 2.18
C CYS A 121 -25.21 8.96 1.89
N THR A 122 -24.54 8.54 0.85
CA THR A 122 -23.28 9.18 0.49
C THR A 122 -23.49 10.59 0.00
N PHE A 123 -22.48 11.40 0.16
CA PHE A 123 -22.37 12.72 -0.42
C PHE A 123 -22.82 12.67 -1.88
N SER A 124 -23.96 13.31 -2.16
CA SER A 124 -24.55 13.38 -3.50
C SER A 124 -24.83 12.02 -4.15
N TYR A 125 -25.02 10.97 -3.38
CA TYR A 125 -25.27 9.59 -3.88
C TYR A 125 -24.21 9.08 -4.87
N THR A 126 -23.01 9.60 -4.83
CA THR A 126 -21.97 9.36 -5.84
C THR A 126 -21.61 7.90 -6.02
N THR A 127 -21.47 7.14 -4.93
CA THR A 127 -21.07 5.74 -5.00
C THR A 127 -22.13 4.81 -5.56
N ALA A 128 -23.41 5.19 -5.51
CA ALA A 128 -24.51 4.44 -6.11
C ALA A 128 -24.39 4.30 -7.64
N PHE A 129 -23.70 5.24 -8.29
CA PHE A 129 -23.48 5.27 -9.73
C PHE A 129 -22.12 4.73 -10.15
N TRP A 130 -21.30 4.23 -9.21
CA TRP A 130 -19.99 3.65 -9.53
C TRP A 130 -20.14 2.24 -10.05
N ASN A 131 -19.52 1.96 -11.17
CA ASN A 131 -19.34 0.61 -11.65
C ASN A 131 -18.09 -0.01 -11.03
N TRP A 132 -17.88 -1.32 -11.26
CA TRP A 132 -16.75 -2.05 -10.70
C TRP A 132 -15.37 -1.44 -11.04
N LYS A 133 -15.25 -0.80 -12.21
CA LYS A 133 -13.99 -0.15 -12.61
C LYS A 133 -13.70 1.12 -11.80
N ARG A 134 -14.75 1.77 -11.27
CA ARG A 134 -14.63 2.99 -10.47
C ARG A 134 -14.34 2.68 -9.00
N TRP A 135 -14.81 1.52 -8.52
CA TRP A 135 -14.45 1.04 -7.19
C TRP A 135 -13.00 0.56 -7.16
#